data_71645542b53e1b88a287801cd0f7c6ab
#
_entry.id   71645542b53e1b88a287801cd0f7c6ab
#
_cell.length_a   1.000
_cell.length_b   1.000
_cell.length_c   1.000
_cell.angle_alpha   90.00
_cell.angle_beta   90.00
_cell.angle_gamma   90.00
#
_symmetry.space_group_name_H-M   'P 1'
#
loop_
_entity.id
_entity.type
_entity.pdbx_description
1 polymer ?
#
loop_
_entity_poly.entity_id
_entity_poly.type
_entity_poly.pdbx_seq_one_letter_code
_entity_poly.pdbx_strand_id
1 'polypeptide(L)'
;MKAVGIIGLSSELDKVMRYCGESEIFHPDDAMNFYENTGKFVPINERNPYQDPLAELISSVQSAGLALEFRKTKKFTVSDSGIKKYVKFVSSKLDRFTTETLKINAELDECRKNQEELNHFIGSNLDMEKLFACKFINVNFGRIPKESYDRLTELNSNPYIIFFPCTNDQTHYWGVYFSPLGSEDEIDRIFASLYFERMNLPKGVTNPEKYLEKLKAKEIALRQQLTKIQQQLDIFWTAESEKCSMYYSRLKEMNTYYTIKKYVYCYHKNFILVGWIPADQEKQFTQGLDKINGIEYTLSDGKDEIKHSPPVILKNPRFAKRYEYYVKMFGLPSYNEIDPTMLVAITYTIFFGIMFGDFGQGIVLSIVGYLMWKLKKMDIGKILIPCGISSAIFGFIYGSCFGFEEAFNPIYKAVFGLDEKPVDVMAPATSNLIVYASVGVGAVIIMIVMLLNIYSSLKRRDYESGIFGPNGIAGFVFYTSLVVGLVCQMVLGIQLMNIVYVIGL
;
A
#
# COMPACT_ATOMS: atom_id res chain seq x y z
N MET A 1 -0.11 -30.43 -0.43
CA MET A 1 0.12 -30.18 -1.85
C MET A 1 0.62 -31.46 -2.49
N LYS A 2 0.28 -31.66 -3.77
CA LYS A 2 0.86 -32.74 -4.61
C LYS A 2 1.59 -32.08 -5.77
N ALA A 3 2.76 -32.63 -6.11
CA ALA A 3 3.46 -32.22 -7.33
C ALA A 3 2.85 -32.93 -8.52
N VAL A 4 2.70 -32.20 -9.61
CA VAL A 4 2.17 -32.71 -10.89
C VAL A 4 3.18 -32.40 -11.97
N GLY A 5 3.72 -33.43 -12.60
CA GLY A 5 4.51 -33.33 -13.82
C GLY A 5 3.65 -33.66 -15.03
N ILE A 6 3.53 -32.76 -15.99
CA ILE A 6 2.75 -32.93 -17.21
C ILE A 6 3.73 -32.99 -18.40
N ILE A 7 3.69 -34.07 -19.18
CA ILE A 7 4.51 -34.24 -20.36
C ILE A 7 3.56 -34.47 -21.56
N GLY A 8 3.82 -33.82 -22.67
CA GLY A 8 2.98 -33.96 -23.84
C GLY A 8 3.60 -33.38 -25.11
N LEU A 9 2.88 -33.52 -26.22
CA LEU A 9 3.29 -32.95 -27.49
C LEU A 9 3.17 -31.42 -27.48
N SER A 10 4.13 -30.70 -28.03
CA SER A 10 4.13 -29.24 -28.10
C SER A 10 2.89 -28.65 -28.78
N SER A 11 2.20 -29.42 -29.64
CA SER A 11 0.92 -29.02 -30.24
C SER A 11 -0.21 -28.89 -29.22
N GLU A 12 -0.15 -29.61 -28.10
CA GLU A 12 -1.17 -29.62 -27.06
C GLU A 12 -0.88 -28.65 -25.92
N LEU A 13 0.30 -28.01 -25.92
CA LEU A 13 0.75 -27.10 -24.86
C LEU A 13 -0.25 -26.01 -24.55
N ASP A 14 -0.79 -25.34 -25.57
CA ASP A 14 -1.71 -24.22 -25.36
C ASP A 14 -3.03 -24.66 -24.70
N LYS A 15 -3.49 -25.91 -24.99
CA LYS A 15 -4.68 -26.49 -24.34
C LYS A 15 -4.40 -26.78 -22.86
N VAL A 16 -3.24 -27.37 -22.57
CA VAL A 16 -2.82 -27.68 -21.19
C VAL A 16 -2.64 -26.40 -20.37
N MET A 17 -1.95 -25.39 -20.92
CA MET A 17 -1.77 -24.10 -20.24
C MET A 17 -3.10 -23.40 -19.96
N ARG A 18 -4.02 -23.43 -20.93
CA ARG A 18 -5.35 -22.87 -20.75
C ARG A 18 -6.09 -23.61 -19.63
N TYR A 19 -6.06 -24.94 -19.64
CA TYR A 19 -6.68 -25.74 -18.59
C TYR A 19 -6.07 -25.44 -17.21
N CYS A 20 -4.74 -25.42 -17.09
CA CYS A 20 -4.04 -25.09 -15.86
C CYS A 20 -4.40 -23.70 -15.34
N GLY A 21 -4.50 -22.70 -16.23
CA GLY A 21 -4.89 -21.35 -15.88
C GLY A 21 -6.38 -21.23 -15.49
N GLU A 22 -7.29 -21.87 -16.22
CA GLU A 22 -8.73 -21.86 -15.94
C GLU A 22 -9.09 -22.61 -14.66
N SER A 23 -8.28 -23.61 -14.27
CA SER A 23 -8.48 -24.38 -13.03
C SER A 23 -8.30 -23.53 -11.77
N GLU A 24 -7.49 -22.45 -11.83
CA GLU A 24 -7.13 -21.56 -10.69
C GLU A 24 -6.46 -22.29 -9.50
N ILE A 25 -6.14 -23.58 -9.64
CA ILE A 25 -5.58 -24.42 -8.57
C ILE A 25 -4.15 -24.90 -8.86
N PHE A 26 -3.70 -24.77 -10.11
CA PHE A 26 -2.37 -25.15 -10.52
C PHE A 26 -1.36 -24.03 -10.25
N HIS A 27 -0.34 -24.32 -9.46
CA HIS A 27 0.78 -23.42 -9.20
C HIS A 27 2.01 -23.91 -9.96
N PRO A 28 2.43 -23.23 -11.05
CA PRO A 28 3.59 -23.65 -11.83
C PRO A 28 4.88 -23.51 -11.02
N ASP A 29 5.79 -24.44 -11.23
CA ASP A 29 7.12 -24.44 -10.64
C ASP A 29 8.16 -24.77 -11.73
N ASP A 30 9.43 -24.49 -11.44
CA ASP A 30 10.52 -24.72 -12.39
C ASP A 30 10.81 -26.22 -12.51
N ALA A 31 10.66 -26.77 -13.71
CA ALA A 31 10.92 -28.18 -13.97
C ALA A 31 12.38 -28.60 -13.71
N MET A 32 13.33 -27.62 -13.76
CA MET A 32 14.73 -27.87 -13.40
C MET A 32 14.90 -28.26 -11.94
N ASN A 33 13.97 -27.85 -11.09
CA ASN A 33 13.97 -28.18 -9.68
C ASN A 33 13.63 -29.65 -9.41
N PHE A 34 12.89 -30.32 -10.31
CA PHE A 34 12.37 -31.69 -10.13
C PHE A 34 13.21 -32.76 -10.80
N TYR A 35 13.97 -32.42 -11.83
CA TYR A 35 14.72 -33.39 -12.62
C TYR A 35 16.23 -33.09 -12.62
N GLU A 36 17.05 -34.08 -12.25
CA GLU A 36 18.52 -33.94 -12.14
C GLU A 36 19.25 -33.88 -13.50
N ASN A 37 18.66 -34.43 -14.58
CA ASN A 37 19.27 -34.55 -15.91
C ASN A 37 18.58 -33.65 -16.96
N THR A 38 18.58 -32.34 -16.71
CA THR A 38 17.86 -31.36 -17.55
C THR A 38 18.70 -30.71 -18.64
N GLY A 39 19.96 -31.12 -18.83
CA GLY A 39 20.90 -30.50 -19.79
C GLY A 39 20.47 -30.49 -21.27
N LYS A 40 19.37 -31.21 -21.60
CA LYS A 40 18.77 -31.21 -22.95
C LYS A 40 17.45 -30.44 -23.07
N PHE A 41 16.93 -29.91 -21.95
CA PHE A 41 15.68 -29.17 -21.92
C PHE A 41 15.94 -27.67 -22.15
N VAL A 42 15.21 -27.11 -23.10
CA VAL A 42 15.31 -25.68 -23.43
C VAL A 42 14.07 -24.97 -22.93
N PRO A 43 14.20 -23.92 -22.09
CA PRO A 43 13.05 -23.12 -21.68
C PRO A 43 12.44 -22.39 -22.87
N ILE A 44 11.12 -22.23 -22.88
CA ILE A 44 10.45 -21.43 -23.90
C ILE A 44 10.68 -19.96 -23.61
N ASN A 45 11.61 -19.35 -24.31
CA ASN A 45 11.97 -17.95 -24.17
C ASN A 45 11.29 -17.07 -25.24
N GLU A 46 9.96 -17.05 -25.25
CA GLU A 46 9.18 -16.20 -26.15
C GLU A 46 8.78 -14.91 -25.42
N ARG A 47 8.86 -13.76 -26.12
CA ARG A 47 8.37 -12.50 -25.57
C ARG A 47 6.85 -12.53 -25.43
N ASN A 48 6.35 -12.18 -24.25
CA ASN A 48 4.93 -12.15 -23.99
C ASN A 48 4.22 -11.01 -24.77
N PRO A 49 3.37 -11.33 -25.76
CA PRO A 49 2.75 -10.33 -26.63
C PRO A 49 1.61 -9.55 -25.95
N TYR A 50 1.19 -9.98 -24.75
CA TYR A 50 0.07 -9.38 -24.00
C TYR A 50 0.52 -8.44 -22.89
N GLN A 51 1.79 -8.50 -22.49
CA GLN A 51 2.34 -7.70 -21.41
C GLN A 51 2.31 -6.20 -21.72
N ASP A 52 2.82 -5.81 -22.89
CA ASP A 52 2.88 -4.40 -23.31
C ASP A 52 1.48 -3.79 -23.47
N PRO A 53 0.51 -4.43 -24.19
CA PRO A 53 -0.85 -3.91 -24.31
C PRO A 53 -1.59 -3.82 -22.96
N LEU A 54 -1.32 -4.77 -22.06
CA LEU A 54 -1.93 -4.74 -20.70
C LEU A 54 -1.38 -3.56 -19.89
N ALA A 55 -0.07 -3.36 -19.91
CA ALA A 55 0.58 -2.24 -19.21
C ALA A 55 0.13 -0.89 -19.77
N GLU A 56 0.05 -0.75 -21.11
CA GLU A 56 -0.43 0.44 -21.80
C GLU A 56 -1.85 0.77 -21.37
N LEU A 57 -2.78 -0.21 -21.39
CA LEU A 57 -4.16 0.01 -21.00
C LEU A 57 -4.28 0.43 -19.51
N ILE A 58 -3.55 -0.24 -18.61
CA ILE A 58 -3.57 0.10 -17.18
C ILE A 58 -3.04 1.52 -16.95
N SER A 59 -1.90 1.86 -17.56
CA SER A 59 -1.29 3.18 -17.36
C SER A 59 -2.16 4.31 -17.87
N SER A 60 -2.74 4.20 -19.07
CA SER A 60 -3.61 5.23 -19.63
C SER A 60 -4.89 5.42 -18.82
N VAL A 61 -5.50 4.33 -18.32
CA VAL A 61 -6.71 4.43 -17.49
C VAL A 61 -6.39 5.03 -16.11
N GLN A 62 -5.28 4.64 -15.49
CA GLN A 62 -4.86 5.21 -14.21
C GLN A 62 -4.47 6.68 -14.32
N SER A 63 -3.77 7.07 -15.39
CA SER A 63 -3.41 8.48 -15.65
C SER A 63 -4.63 9.36 -15.85
N ALA A 64 -5.73 8.81 -16.36
CA ALA A 64 -7.00 9.50 -16.47
C ALA A 64 -7.81 9.52 -15.15
N GLY A 65 -7.30 8.94 -14.05
CA GLY A 65 -8.01 8.84 -12.76
C GLY A 65 -9.17 7.86 -12.74
N LEU A 66 -9.20 6.91 -13.69
CA LEU A 66 -10.26 5.93 -13.88
C LEU A 66 -9.87 4.57 -13.30
N ALA A 67 -10.86 3.68 -13.11
CA ALA A 67 -10.65 2.34 -12.57
C ALA A 67 -11.13 1.26 -13.53
N LEU A 68 -10.37 0.16 -13.61
CA LEU A 68 -10.72 -1.05 -14.35
C LEU A 68 -11.28 -2.10 -13.40
N GLU A 69 -12.39 -2.73 -13.80
CA GLU A 69 -12.97 -3.86 -13.07
C GLU A 69 -12.62 -5.18 -13.77
N PHE A 70 -12.19 -6.16 -12.97
CA PHE A 70 -12.02 -7.52 -13.50
C PHE A 70 -13.37 -8.22 -13.56
N ARG A 71 -13.76 -8.68 -14.75
CA ARG A 71 -15.02 -9.41 -14.99
C ARG A 71 -14.72 -10.76 -15.63
N LYS A 72 -15.12 -11.86 -15.00
CA LYS A 72 -15.00 -13.20 -15.58
C LYS A 72 -15.96 -13.34 -16.78
N THR A 73 -15.40 -13.36 -17.97
CA THR A 73 -16.20 -13.51 -19.22
C THR A 73 -15.96 -14.87 -19.84
N LYS A 74 -16.91 -15.78 -19.69
CA LYS A 74 -16.83 -17.15 -20.25
C LYS A 74 -16.88 -17.27 -21.78
N LYS A 75 -17.19 -16.20 -22.52
CA LYS A 75 -17.47 -16.27 -23.99
C LYS A 75 -16.89 -15.11 -24.83
N PHE A 76 -15.85 -14.43 -24.34
CA PHE A 76 -15.30 -13.32 -25.11
C PHE A 76 -14.19 -13.81 -26.05
N THR A 77 -14.53 -14.12 -27.31
CA THR A 77 -13.60 -14.53 -28.35
C THR A 77 -13.25 -13.34 -29.25
N VAL A 78 -12.14 -12.69 -29.00
CA VAL A 78 -11.61 -11.64 -29.86
C VAL A 78 -10.23 -12.05 -30.35
N SER A 79 -9.93 -11.75 -31.63
CA SER A 79 -8.60 -12.00 -32.17
C SER A 79 -7.57 -11.11 -31.52
N ASP A 80 -6.33 -11.58 -31.37
CA ASP A 80 -5.21 -10.83 -30.78
C ASP A 80 -4.98 -9.46 -31.46
N SER A 81 -5.16 -9.42 -32.78
CA SER A 81 -5.11 -8.16 -33.54
C SER A 81 -6.22 -7.18 -33.16
N GLY A 82 -7.42 -7.70 -32.85
CA GLY A 82 -8.54 -6.89 -32.39
C GLY A 82 -8.32 -6.29 -31.00
N ILE A 83 -7.73 -7.08 -30.10
CA ILE A 83 -7.36 -6.61 -28.77
C ILE A 83 -6.35 -5.45 -28.86
N LYS A 84 -5.24 -5.62 -29.60
CA LYS A 84 -4.24 -4.59 -29.75
C LYS A 84 -4.78 -3.31 -30.37
N LYS A 85 -5.64 -3.41 -31.40
CA LYS A 85 -6.30 -2.25 -32.01
C LYS A 85 -7.19 -1.51 -31.03
N TYR A 86 -7.98 -2.24 -30.25
CA TYR A 86 -8.87 -1.64 -29.26
C TYR A 86 -8.10 -0.93 -28.15
N VAL A 87 -7.06 -1.60 -27.58
CA VAL A 87 -6.18 -0.99 -26.56
C VAL A 87 -5.62 0.32 -27.07
N LYS A 88 -4.99 0.30 -28.26
CA LYS A 88 -4.43 1.51 -28.85
C LYS A 88 -5.44 2.62 -29.09
N PHE A 89 -6.67 2.26 -29.45
CA PHE A 89 -7.76 3.24 -29.60
C PHE A 89 -8.11 3.89 -28.26
N VAL A 90 -8.33 3.09 -27.19
CA VAL A 90 -8.69 3.61 -25.87
C VAL A 90 -7.55 4.40 -25.27
N SER A 91 -6.33 3.86 -25.28
CA SER A 91 -5.13 4.54 -24.76
C SER A 91 -4.92 5.89 -25.44
N SER A 92 -4.93 5.95 -26.78
CA SER A 92 -4.74 7.21 -27.49
C SER A 92 -5.81 8.27 -27.16
N LYS A 93 -7.06 7.86 -26.90
CA LYS A 93 -8.13 8.77 -26.50
C LYS A 93 -7.94 9.29 -25.07
N LEU A 94 -7.64 8.39 -24.14
CA LEU A 94 -7.39 8.75 -22.74
C LEU A 94 -6.14 9.63 -22.59
N ASP A 95 -5.06 9.28 -23.26
CA ASP A 95 -3.80 10.05 -23.25
C ASP A 95 -4.01 11.46 -23.79
N ARG A 96 -4.85 11.61 -24.83
CA ARG A 96 -5.24 12.93 -25.32
C ARG A 96 -5.97 13.76 -24.26
N PHE A 97 -6.99 13.20 -23.60
CA PHE A 97 -7.73 13.89 -22.53
C PHE A 97 -6.79 14.26 -21.36
N THR A 98 -5.90 13.34 -20.97
CA THR A 98 -4.93 13.59 -19.89
C THR A 98 -3.96 14.69 -20.27
N THR A 99 -3.43 14.67 -21.48
CA THR A 99 -2.49 15.69 -21.98
C THR A 99 -3.14 17.07 -22.05
N GLU A 100 -4.36 17.15 -22.60
CA GLU A 100 -5.12 18.40 -22.65
C GLU A 100 -5.43 18.94 -21.25
N THR A 101 -5.80 18.06 -20.30
CA THR A 101 -6.04 18.42 -18.90
C THR A 101 -4.79 18.95 -18.21
N LEU A 102 -3.65 18.28 -18.38
CA LEU A 102 -2.38 18.72 -17.82
C LEU A 102 -1.95 20.08 -18.36
N LYS A 103 -2.13 20.30 -19.67
CA LYS A 103 -1.81 21.58 -20.31
C LYS A 103 -2.66 22.71 -19.74
N ILE A 104 -3.98 22.52 -19.63
CA ILE A 104 -4.89 23.53 -19.07
C ILE A 104 -4.58 23.80 -17.61
N ASN A 105 -4.27 22.77 -16.81
CA ASN A 105 -3.88 22.97 -15.41
C ASN A 105 -2.59 23.77 -15.28
N ALA A 106 -1.58 23.51 -16.11
CA ALA A 106 -0.35 24.30 -16.14
C ALA A 106 -0.63 25.79 -16.48
N GLU A 107 -1.51 26.05 -17.47
CA GLU A 107 -1.91 27.40 -17.84
C GLU A 107 -2.74 28.07 -16.72
N LEU A 108 -3.55 27.32 -15.99
CA LEU A 108 -4.30 27.81 -14.81
C LEU A 108 -3.36 28.18 -13.67
N ASP A 109 -2.36 27.35 -13.38
CA ASP A 109 -1.39 27.61 -12.32
C ASP A 109 -0.52 28.83 -12.65
N GLU A 110 -0.09 28.98 -13.92
CA GLU A 110 0.60 30.18 -14.38
C GLU A 110 -0.29 31.42 -14.27
N CYS A 111 -1.57 31.31 -14.68
CA CYS A 111 -2.51 32.39 -14.60
C CYS A 111 -2.75 32.85 -13.14
N ARG A 112 -2.88 31.90 -12.20
CA ARG A 112 -3.03 32.19 -10.76
C ARG A 112 -1.78 32.83 -10.17
N LYS A 113 -0.61 32.28 -10.50
CA LYS A 113 0.66 32.85 -10.08
C LYS A 113 0.77 34.31 -10.52
N ASN A 114 0.47 34.59 -11.79
CA ASN A 114 0.50 35.96 -12.33
C ASN A 114 -0.56 36.87 -11.65
N GLN A 115 -1.73 36.34 -11.27
CA GLN A 115 -2.73 37.11 -10.51
C GLN A 115 -2.24 37.46 -9.11
N GLU A 116 -1.67 36.48 -8.38
CA GLU A 116 -1.13 36.68 -7.03
C GLU A 116 -0.01 37.70 -7.05
N GLU A 117 0.94 37.57 -7.97
CA GLU A 117 2.04 38.50 -8.14
C GLU A 117 1.55 39.93 -8.46
N LEU A 118 0.57 40.04 -9.37
CA LEU A 118 0.02 41.33 -9.78
C LEU A 118 -0.76 42.03 -8.66
N ASN A 119 -1.43 41.28 -7.78
CA ASN A 119 -2.17 41.83 -6.65
C ASN A 119 -1.29 42.67 -5.72
N HIS A 120 0.01 42.38 -5.63
CA HIS A 120 0.96 43.17 -4.82
C HIS A 120 1.25 44.55 -5.39
N PHE A 121 0.91 44.79 -6.65
CA PHE A 121 1.13 46.10 -7.31
C PHE A 121 -0.16 46.90 -7.54
N ILE A 122 -1.33 46.34 -7.18
CA ILE A 122 -2.61 47.03 -7.27
C ILE A 122 -2.70 48.05 -6.12
N GLY A 123 -3.12 49.29 -6.46
CA GLY A 123 -3.19 50.36 -5.48
C GLY A 123 -1.86 51.08 -5.22
N SER A 124 -0.76 50.66 -5.85
CA SER A 124 0.45 51.48 -5.90
C SER A 124 0.20 52.63 -6.87
N ASN A 125 0.51 53.87 -6.44
CA ASN A 125 0.39 55.10 -7.28
C ASN A 125 1.40 55.10 -8.45
N LEU A 126 1.83 53.92 -8.94
CA LEU A 126 2.78 53.74 -10.04
C LEU A 126 2.04 53.82 -11.37
N ASP A 127 2.34 54.81 -12.16
CA ASP A 127 1.88 54.92 -13.55
C ASP A 127 2.73 53.99 -14.42
N MET A 128 2.28 52.74 -14.56
CA MET A 128 2.99 51.68 -15.32
C MET A 128 3.22 52.10 -16.79
N GLU A 129 2.31 52.91 -17.38
CA GLU A 129 2.43 53.38 -18.76
C GLU A 129 3.62 54.31 -18.93
N LYS A 130 3.80 55.25 -17.99
CA LYS A 130 4.95 56.15 -17.97
C LYS A 130 6.25 55.43 -17.65
N LEU A 131 6.22 54.43 -16.76
CA LEU A 131 7.39 53.63 -16.40
C LEU A 131 7.92 52.82 -17.59
N PHE A 132 7.04 52.16 -18.32
CA PHE A 132 7.44 51.39 -19.53
C PHE A 132 7.78 52.29 -20.75
N ALA A 133 7.30 53.55 -20.77
CA ALA A 133 7.65 54.50 -21.81
C ALA A 133 9.04 55.13 -21.60
N CYS A 134 9.67 54.93 -20.45
CA CYS A 134 11.03 55.49 -20.20
C CYS A 134 12.06 54.77 -21.08
N LYS A 135 12.75 55.54 -21.92
CA LYS A 135 13.75 55.04 -22.86
C LYS A 135 15.16 54.91 -22.26
N PHE A 136 15.42 55.48 -21.10
CA PHE A 136 16.73 55.56 -20.46
C PHE A 136 16.86 54.77 -19.17
N ILE A 137 15.78 54.13 -18.74
CA ILE A 137 15.72 53.40 -17.47
C ILE A 137 15.04 52.06 -17.72
N ASN A 138 15.67 50.96 -17.27
CA ASN A 138 15.02 49.66 -17.16
C ASN A 138 14.29 49.58 -15.82
N VAL A 139 13.09 49.02 -15.87
CA VAL A 139 12.20 48.86 -14.71
C VAL A 139 12.04 47.39 -14.41
N ASN A 140 12.47 46.98 -13.24
CA ASN A 140 12.44 45.58 -12.81
C ASN A 140 11.48 45.42 -11.62
N PHE A 141 10.44 44.61 -11.81
CA PHE A 141 9.46 44.30 -10.79
C PHE A 141 9.87 43.02 -10.05
N GLY A 142 9.57 42.95 -8.76
CA GLY A 142 9.87 41.72 -8.00
C GLY A 142 9.69 41.89 -6.51
N ARG A 143 10.31 40.99 -5.75
CA ARG A 143 10.28 40.98 -4.30
C ARG A 143 11.69 40.88 -3.71
N ILE A 144 11.87 41.45 -2.53
CA ILE A 144 13.12 41.41 -1.77
C ILE A 144 12.81 40.95 -0.33
N PRO A 145 13.60 40.06 0.28
CA PRO A 145 13.46 39.67 1.69
C PRO A 145 13.57 40.90 2.61
N LYS A 146 12.81 40.95 3.69
CA LYS A 146 12.82 42.07 4.64
C LYS A 146 14.22 42.35 5.21
N GLU A 147 14.96 41.29 5.56
CA GLU A 147 16.34 41.44 6.05
C GLU A 147 17.30 42.08 5.02
N SER A 148 17.08 41.80 3.73
CA SER A 148 17.87 42.41 2.65
C SER A 148 17.44 43.83 2.34
N TYR A 149 16.17 44.17 2.55
CA TYR A 149 15.67 45.52 2.42
C TYR A 149 16.32 46.48 3.45
N ASP A 150 16.50 46.03 4.70
CA ASP A 150 17.18 46.79 5.75
C ASP A 150 18.63 47.09 5.34
N ARG A 151 19.32 46.13 4.74
CA ARG A 151 20.67 46.34 4.17
C ARG A 151 20.67 47.29 2.99
N LEU A 152 19.64 47.29 2.17
CA LEU A 152 19.50 48.24 1.05
C LEU A 152 19.40 49.68 1.55
N THR A 153 18.74 49.94 2.69
CA THR A 153 18.67 51.27 3.30
C THR A 153 20.02 51.76 3.81
N GLU A 154 20.94 50.86 4.18
CA GLU A 154 22.33 51.20 4.56
C GLU A 154 23.20 51.57 3.33
N LEU A 155 22.87 51.06 2.14
CA LEU A 155 23.54 51.34 0.86
C LEU A 155 23.10 52.67 0.20
N ASN A 156 22.32 53.51 0.87
CA ASN A 156 21.78 54.79 0.37
C ASN A 156 22.84 55.81 -0.07
N SER A 157 24.13 55.49 0.01
CA SER A 157 25.22 56.35 -0.51
C SER A 157 25.37 56.30 -2.04
N ASN A 158 24.74 55.33 -2.72
CA ASN A 158 24.78 55.23 -4.19
C ASN A 158 23.45 55.73 -4.78
N PRO A 159 23.45 56.90 -5.48
CA PRO A 159 22.25 57.52 -6.01
C PRO A 159 21.55 56.71 -7.13
N TYR A 160 22.18 55.65 -7.63
CA TYR A 160 21.64 54.84 -8.71
C TYR A 160 20.89 53.56 -8.19
N ILE A 161 20.94 53.31 -6.88
CA ILE A 161 20.24 52.18 -6.25
C ILE A 161 18.90 52.69 -5.71
N ILE A 162 17.87 52.59 -6.54
CA ILE A 162 16.54 53.05 -6.18
C ILE A 162 15.60 51.88 -6.18
N PHE A 163 15.06 51.53 -5.00
CA PHE A 163 13.98 50.57 -4.84
C PHE A 163 12.75 51.25 -4.31
N PHE A 164 11.64 51.08 -4.98
CA PHE A 164 10.34 51.62 -4.56
C PHE A 164 9.45 50.50 -4.02
N PRO A 165 9.23 50.38 -2.72
CA PRO A 165 8.34 49.38 -2.16
C PRO A 165 6.88 49.73 -2.44
N CYS A 166 6.11 48.80 -2.98
CA CYS A 166 4.69 48.96 -3.26
C CYS A 166 3.83 48.34 -2.16
N THR A 167 4.11 47.08 -1.78
CA THR A 167 3.43 46.35 -0.72
C THR A 167 4.41 45.47 0.02
N ASN A 168 3.98 44.93 1.17
CA ASN A 168 4.76 43.94 1.92
C ASN A 168 3.89 42.77 2.33
N ASP A 169 4.49 41.58 2.38
CA ASP A 169 3.95 40.42 3.04
C ASP A 169 4.71 40.12 4.35
N GLN A 170 4.50 38.93 4.94
CA GLN A 170 5.18 38.58 6.20
C GLN A 170 6.71 38.50 6.06
N THR A 171 7.23 38.15 4.89
CA THR A 171 8.64 37.83 4.65
C THR A 171 9.34 38.73 3.66
N HIS A 172 8.62 39.38 2.74
CA HIS A 172 9.20 40.15 1.64
C HIS A 172 8.55 41.52 1.48
N TYR A 173 9.30 42.46 0.91
CA TYR A 173 8.78 43.66 0.29
C TYR A 173 8.64 43.44 -1.22
N TRP A 174 7.48 43.74 -1.75
CA TRP A 174 7.20 43.77 -3.17
C TRP A 174 7.39 45.17 -3.69
N GLY A 175 8.14 45.33 -4.78
CA GLY A 175 8.44 46.67 -5.30
C GLY A 175 9.14 46.62 -6.64
N VAL A 176 9.65 47.77 -6.99
CA VAL A 176 10.26 48.07 -8.28
C VAL A 176 11.63 48.66 -8.06
N TYR A 177 12.63 48.17 -8.78
CA TYR A 177 13.90 48.86 -8.87
C TYR A 177 14.18 49.36 -10.30
N PHE A 178 14.96 50.43 -10.35
CA PHE A 178 15.28 51.11 -11.59
C PHE A 178 16.76 50.97 -11.88
N SER A 179 17.11 50.61 -13.13
CA SER A 179 18.48 50.57 -13.59
C SER A 179 18.66 51.46 -14.83
N PRO A 180 19.58 52.46 -14.81
CA PRO A 180 19.92 53.26 -16.02
C PRO A 180 20.53 52.37 -17.11
N LEU A 181 20.24 52.72 -18.35
CA LEU A 181 20.89 52.09 -19.52
C LEU A 181 22.41 52.31 -19.46
N GLY A 182 23.18 51.22 -19.49
CA GLY A 182 24.65 51.24 -19.39
C GLY A 182 25.21 50.81 -18.02
N SER A 183 24.39 50.78 -16.94
CA SER A 183 24.78 50.30 -15.61
C SER A 183 23.88 49.15 -15.14
N GLU A 184 23.18 48.53 -16.09
CA GLU A 184 22.20 47.45 -15.80
C GLU A 184 22.85 46.26 -15.10
N ASP A 185 23.97 45.76 -15.62
CA ASP A 185 24.65 44.59 -15.08
C ASP A 185 25.19 44.80 -13.66
N GLU A 186 25.58 46.00 -13.31
CA GLU A 186 26.09 46.32 -11.98
C GLU A 186 24.96 46.39 -10.98
N ILE A 187 23.89 47.09 -11.30
CA ILE A 187 22.71 47.24 -10.42
C ILE A 187 22.01 45.90 -10.29
N ASP A 188 21.91 45.12 -11.36
CA ASP A 188 21.32 43.79 -11.36
C ASP A 188 22.09 42.82 -10.45
N ARG A 189 23.44 42.89 -10.43
CA ARG A 189 24.28 42.11 -9.49
C ARG A 189 24.04 42.52 -8.05
N ILE A 190 23.87 43.82 -7.77
CA ILE A 190 23.59 44.31 -6.41
C ILE A 190 22.25 43.74 -5.94
N PHE A 191 21.17 43.86 -6.73
CA PHE A 191 19.86 43.31 -6.36
C PHE A 191 19.87 41.79 -6.29
N ALA A 192 20.63 41.11 -7.14
CA ALA A 192 20.82 39.65 -7.06
C ALA A 192 21.52 39.26 -5.75
N SER A 193 22.52 40.03 -5.29
CA SER A 193 23.21 39.79 -3.99
C SER A 193 22.30 40.01 -2.78
N LEU A 194 21.25 40.79 -2.95
CA LEU A 194 20.20 41.05 -1.95
C LEU A 194 19.04 40.06 -2.08
N TYR A 195 19.20 38.99 -2.83
CA TYR A 195 18.18 37.94 -3.07
C TYR A 195 16.88 38.51 -3.67
N PHE A 196 16.99 39.53 -4.53
CA PHE A 196 15.83 40.07 -5.25
C PHE A 196 15.36 39.03 -6.28
N GLU A 197 14.12 38.61 -6.14
CA GLU A 197 13.46 37.70 -7.10
C GLU A 197 12.67 38.53 -8.12
N ARG A 198 13.11 38.49 -9.39
CA ARG A 198 12.45 39.19 -10.48
C ARG A 198 11.15 38.54 -10.87
N MET A 199 10.16 39.37 -11.11
CA MET A 199 8.89 38.99 -11.67
C MET A 199 8.85 39.35 -13.16
N ASN A 200 8.44 38.39 -13.99
CA ASN A 200 8.30 38.57 -15.42
C ASN A 200 6.91 39.15 -15.73
N LEU A 201 6.73 40.45 -15.59
CA LEU A 201 5.55 41.11 -16.12
C LEU A 201 5.61 41.14 -17.66
N PRO A 202 4.52 40.74 -18.37
CA PRO A 202 4.47 40.86 -19.82
C PRO A 202 4.64 42.30 -20.26
N LYS A 203 5.55 42.57 -21.21
CA LYS A 203 5.77 43.91 -21.77
C LYS A 203 4.47 44.42 -22.40
N GLY A 204 3.96 45.55 -21.92
CA GLY A 204 2.71 46.16 -22.42
C GLY A 204 1.53 46.19 -21.43
N VAL A 205 1.75 45.81 -20.18
CA VAL A 205 0.74 46.02 -19.10
C VAL A 205 0.72 47.47 -18.70
N THR A 206 -0.16 48.27 -19.34
CA THR A 206 -0.33 49.70 -19.04
C THR A 206 -1.13 49.95 -17.76
N ASN A 207 -2.06 49.06 -17.44
CA ASN A 207 -2.91 49.15 -16.25
C ASN A 207 -3.01 47.80 -15.57
N PRO A 208 -2.47 47.63 -14.34
CA PRO A 208 -2.52 46.38 -13.59
C PRO A 208 -3.94 45.87 -13.33
N GLU A 209 -4.90 46.76 -13.05
CA GLU A 209 -6.28 46.39 -12.75
C GLU A 209 -6.96 45.76 -13.99
N LYS A 210 -6.84 46.41 -15.15
CA LYS A 210 -7.39 45.90 -16.42
C LYS A 210 -6.74 44.57 -16.83
N TYR A 211 -5.45 44.39 -16.53
CA TYR A 211 -4.75 43.16 -16.81
C TYR A 211 -5.19 42.03 -15.87
N LEU A 212 -5.42 42.35 -14.60
CA LEU A 212 -5.98 41.41 -13.64
C LEU A 212 -7.38 40.95 -14.07
N GLU A 213 -8.24 41.84 -14.55
CA GLU A 213 -9.55 41.47 -15.12
C GLU A 213 -9.43 40.51 -16.31
N LYS A 214 -8.44 40.76 -17.20
CA LYS A 214 -8.16 39.83 -18.31
C LYS A 214 -7.69 38.45 -17.82
N LEU A 215 -6.81 38.43 -16.80
CA LEU A 215 -6.36 37.16 -16.21
C LEU A 215 -7.51 36.40 -15.54
N LYS A 216 -8.39 37.08 -14.80
CA LYS A 216 -9.59 36.48 -14.23
C LYS A 216 -10.54 35.94 -15.29
N ALA A 217 -10.75 36.69 -16.38
CA ALA A 217 -11.55 36.23 -17.51
C ALA A 217 -10.91 35.00 -18.20
N LYS A 218 -9.58 34.99 -18.34
CA LYS A 218 -8.83 33.84 -18.88
C LYS A 218 -8.95 32.62 -17.95
N GLU A 219 -8.84 32.79 -16.64
CA GLU A 219 -9.03 31.71 -15.66
C GLU A 219 -10.43 31.10 -15.78
N ILE A 220 -11.47 31.92 -15.87
CA ILE A 220 -12.86 31.43 -16.03
C ILE A 220 -12.99 30.64 -17.32
N ALA A 221 -12.43 31.13 -18.43
CA ALA A 221 -12.47 30.42 -19.71
C ALA A 221 -11.73 29.07 -19.65
N LEU A 222 -10.55 29.03 -19.03
CA LEU A 222 -9.78 27.80 -18.83
C LEU A 222 -10.52 26.79 -17.95
N ARG A 223 -11.16 27.22 -16.87
CA ARG A 223 -12.00 26.37 -16.01
C ARG A 223 -13.20 25.80 -16.78
N GLN A 224 -13.82 26.59 -17.64
CA GLN A 224 -14.91 26.12 -18.52
C GLN A 224 -14.41 25.08 -19.52
N GLN A 225 -13.22 25.27 -20.09
CA GLN A 225 -12.60 24.27 -20.97
C GLN A 225 -12.31 22.98 -20.21
N LEU A 226 -11.74 23.06 -18.99
CA LEU A 226 -11.47 21.90 -18.14
C LEU A 226 -12.76 21.10 -17.86
N THR A 227 -13.85 21.80 -17.50
CA THR A 227 -15.15 21.19 -17.26
C THR A 227 -15.69 20.48 -18.51
N LYS A 228 -15.51 21.07 -19.69
CA LYS A 228 -15.92 20.42 -20.95
C LYS A 228 -15.12 19.15 -21.24
N ILE A 229 -13.79 19.19 -21.03
CA ILE A 229 -12.95 17.99 -21.20
C ILE A 229 -13.35 16.89 -20.23
N GLN A 230 -13.63 17.26 -18.97
CA GLN A 230 -14.08 16.31 -17.96
C GLN A 230 -15.41 15.66 -18.33
N GLN A 231 -16.36 16.45 -18.81
CA GLN A 231 -17.64 15.92 -19.32
C GLN A 231 -17.46 14.99 -20.52
N GLN A 232 -16.56 15.33 -21.44
CA GLN A 232 -16.26 14.46 -22.59
C GLN A 232 -15.60 13.15 -22.17
N LEU A 233 -14.71 13.19 -21.18
CA LEU A 233 -14.09 12.01 -20.57
C LEU A 233 -15.16 11.12 -19.92
N ASP A 234 -16.07 11.70 -19.15
CA ASP A 234 -17.12 10.97 -18.46
C ASP A 234 -18.09 10.30 -19.46
N ILE A 235 -18.48 11.00 -20.51
CA ILE A 235 -19.31 10.45 -21.59
C ILE A 235 -18.59 9.28 -22.28
N PHE A 236 -17.33 9.48 -22.65
CA PHE A 236 -16.52 8.43 -23.28
C PHE A 236 -16.37 7.22 -22.36
N TRP A 237 -16.06 7.44 -21.09
CA TRP A 237 -15.87 6.36 -20.14
C TRP A 237 -17.16 5.61 -19.83
N THR A 238 -18.28 6.30 -19.70
CA THR A 238 -19.60 5.67 -19.50
C THR A 238 -19.95 4.75 -20.67
N ALA A 239 -19.62 5.13 -21.89
CA ALA A 239 -19.85 4.31 -23.07
C ALA A 239 -18.89 3.11 -23.21
N GLU A 240 -17.63 3.28 -22.84
CA GLU A 240 -16.57 2.28 -23.11
C GLU A 240 -16.13 1.48 -21.88
N SER A 241 -16.48 1.86 -20.64
CA SER A 241 -16.00 1.26 -19.39
C SER A 241 -16.26 -0.25 -19.31
N GLU A 242 -17.46 -0.70 -19.69
CA GLU A 242 -17.83 -2.11 -19.66
C GLU A 242 -17.00 -2.93 -20.65
N LYS A 243 -16.91 -2.45 -21.87
CA LYS A 243 -16.14 -3.08 -22.94
C LYS A 243 -14.65 -3.08 -22.60
N CYS A 244 -14.14 -1.95 -22.11
CA CYS A 244 -12.74 -1.83 -21.65
C CYS A 244 -12.41 -2.83 -20.53
N SER A 245 -13.31 -2.98 -19.55
CA SER A 245 -13.15 -3.97 -18.46
C SER A 245 -13.16 -5.41 -18.97
N MET A 246 -13.94 -5.72 -20.02
CA MET A 246 -13.90 -7.04 -20.67
C MET A 246 -12.57 -7.30 -21.38
N TYR A 247 -12.06 -6.34 -22.14
CA TYR A 247 -10.75 -6.45 -22.79
C TYR A 247 -9.61 -6.54 -21.79
N TYR A 248 -9.66 -5.74 -20.72
CA TYR A 248 -8.70 -5.83 -19.61
C TYR A 248 -8.68 -7.20 -18.96
N SER A 249 -9.86 -7.75 -18.66
CA SER A 249 -9.98 -9.07 -18.05
C SER A 249 -9.39 -10.16 -18.95
N ARG A 250 -9.69 -10.09 -20.25
CA ARG A 250 -9.16 -11.03 -21.24
C ARG A 250 -7.64 -10.90 -21.40
N LEU A 251 -7.11 -9.68 -21.48
CA LEU A 251 -5.66 -9.44 -21.52
C LEU A 251 -4.96 -9.98 -20.27
N LYS A 252 -5.55 -9.77 -19.11
CA LYS A 252 -5.01 -10.27 -17.84
C LYS A 252 -4.96 -11.81 -17.80
N GLU A 253 -6.03 -12.48 -18.26
CA GLU A 253 -6.06 -13.92 -18.41
C GLU A 253 -4.97 -14.41 -19.35
N MET A 254 -4.89 -13.85 -20.57
CA MET A 254 -3.89 -14.24 -21.57
C MET A 254 -2.46 -13.98 -21.09
N ASN A 255 -2.24 -12.84 -20.41
CA ASN A 255 -0.95 -12.54 -19.80
C ASN A 255 -0.58 -13.57 -18.73
N THR A 256 -1.54 -14.02 -17.90
CA THR A 256 -1.33 -15.07 -16.91
C THR A 256 -0.97 -16.40 -17.56
N TYR A 257 -1.68 -16.83 -18.60
CA TYR A 257 -1.36 -18.04 -19.35
C TYR A 257 0.03 -17.99 -19.97
N TYR A 258 0.40 -16.83 -20.51
CA TYR A 258 1.73 -16.67 -21.08
C TYR A 258 2.84 -16.63 -20.02
N THR A 259 2.52 -16.19 -18.80
CA THR A 259 3.45 -16.26 -17.67
C THR A 259 3.72 -17.71 -17.25
N ILE A 260 2.71 -18.59 -17.29
CA ILE A 260 2.88 -20.03 -17.04
C ILE A 260 3.83 -20.66 -18.08
N LYS A 261 3.81 -20.16 -19.33
CA LYS A 261 4.68 -20.66 -20.41
C LYS A 261 6.18 -20.53 -20.10
N LYS A 262 6.57 -19.60 -19.23
CA LYS A 262 7.97 -19.44 -18.79
C LYS A 262 8.49 -20.63 -17.97
N TYR A 263 7.59 -21.38 -17.34
CA TYR A 263 7.90 -22.58 -16.55
C TYR A 263 7.88 -23.86 -17.39
N VAL A 264 7.65 -23.74 -18.71
CA VAL A 264 7.59 -24.87 -19.63
C VAL A 264 8.95 -25.07 -20.27
N TYR A 265 9.41 -26.30 -20.24
CA TYR A 265 10.62 -26.72 -20.94
C TYR A 265 10.26 -27.62 -22.12
N CYS A 266 10.99 -27.49 -23.21
CA CYS A 266 10.81 -28.32 -24.41
C CYS A 266 12.02 -29.21 -24.63
N TYR A 267 11.74 -30.45 -25.04
CA TYR A 267 12.71 -31.38 -25.54
C TYR A 267 12.20 -31.97 -26.86
N HIS A 268 12.83 -31.65 -27.99
CA HIS A 268 12.35 -31.98 -29.33
C HIS A 268 10.91 -31.48 -29.56
N LYS A 269 9.98 -32.44 -29.73
CA LYS A 269 8.53 -32.17 -29.96
C LYS A 269 7.67 -32.24 -28.71
N ASN A 270 8.28 -32.51 -27.56
CA ASN A 270 7.58 -32.71 -26.31
C ASN A 270 7.83 -31.49 -25.37
N PHE A 271 6.84 -31.18 -24.56
CA PHE A 271 6.97 -30.21 -23.49
C PHE A 271 6.89 -30.89 -22.12
N ILE A 272 7.48 -30.26 -21.12
CA ILE A 272 7.36 -30.61 -19.71
C ILE A 272 6.90 -29.38 -18.96
N LEU A 273 5.84 -29.51 -18.19
CA LEU A 273 5.32 -28.51 -17.26
C LEU A 273 5.17 -29.17 -15.90
N VAL A 274 5.78 -28.57 -14.88
CA VAL A 274 5.69 -29.04 -13.50
C VAL A 274 5.01 -27.98 -12.64
N GLY A 275 4.30 -28.42 -11.64
CA GLY A 275 3.64 -27.52 -10.69
C GLY A 275 3.01 -28.26 -9.53
N TRP A 276 2.32 -27.50 -8.69
CA TRP A 276 1.71 -27.97 -7.47
C TRP A 276 0.20 -27.81 -7.52
N ILE A 277 -0.52 -28.80 -6.97
CA ILE A 277 -1.97 -28.74 -6.77
C ILE A 277 -2.33 -29.05 -5.31
N PRO A 278 -3.45 -28.51 -4.79
CA PRO A 278 -3.99 -28.94 -3.51
C PRO A 278 -4.40 -30.42 -3.54
N ALA A 279 -4.01 -31.20 -2.53
CA ALA A 279 -4.28 -32.64 -2.48
C ALA A 279 -5.79 -32.97 -2.47
N ASP A 280 -6.64 -32.10 -1.94
CA ASP A 280 -8.10 -32.27 -1.92
C ASP A 280 -8.77 -32.04 -3.28
N GLN A 281 -8.10 -31.39 -4.21
CA GLN A 281 -8.61 -31.10 -5.56
C GLN A 281 -7.95 -31.96 -6.66
N GLU A 282 -7.13 -32.92 -6.26
CA GLU A 282 -6.43 -33.82 -7.17
C GLU A 282 -7.36 -34.47 -8.20
N LYS A 283 -8.45 -35.12 -7.71
CA LYS A 283 -9.40 -35.82 -8.59
C LYS A 283 -10.07 -34.91 -9.60
N GLN A 284 -10.39 -33.68 -9.20
CA GLN A 284 -11.00 -32.70 -10.10
C GLN A 284 -10.02 -32.28 -11.19
N PHE A 285 -8.76 -32.05 -10.80
CA PHE A 285 -7.71 -31.61 -11.72
C PHE A 285 -7.34 -32.70 -12.72
N THR A 286 -7.15 -33.96 -12.28
CA THR A 286 -6.81 -35.10 -13.16
C THR A 286 -7.91 -35.43 -14.14
N GLN A 287 -9.19 -35.43 -13.74
CA GLN A 287 -10.33 -35.59 -14.63
C GLN A 287 -10.38 -34.60 -15.80
N GLY A 288 -9.83 -33.41 -15.60
CA GLY A 288 -9.74 -32.40 -16.67
C GLY A 288 -8.55 -32.68 -17.59
N LEU A 289 -7.42 -33.14 -17.06
CA LEU A 289 -6.27 -33.54 -17.86
C LEU A 289 -6.58 -34.77 -18.73
N ASP A 290 -7.33 -35.72 -18.22
CA ASP A 290 -7.74 -36.93 -18.97
C ASP A 290 -8.55 -36.64 -20.24
N LYS A 291 -9.14 -35.44 -20.34
CA LYS A 291 -9.87 -34.98 -21.54
C LYS A 291 -8.95 -34.45 -22.64
N ILE A 292 -7.67 -34.27 -22.36
CA ILE A 292 -6.70 -33.74 -23.31
C ILE A 292 -5.88 -34.93 -23.84
N ASN A 293 -6.05 -35.25 -25.11
CA ASN A 293 -5.31 -36.37 -25.75
C ASN A 293 -3.83 -35.98 -25.98
N GLY A 294 -2.94 -36.97 -25.89
CA GLY A 294 -1.51 -36.74 -26.20
C GLY A 294 -0.69 -36.12 -25.05
N ILE A 295 -1.17 -36.23 -23.82
CA ILE A 295 -0.44 -35.86 -22.60
C ILE A 295 -0.37 -37.06 -21.65
N GLU A 296 0.71 -37.13 -20.90
CA GLU A 296 0.91 -38.00 -19.75
C GLU A 296 1.19 -37.12 -18.52
N TYR A 297 0.72 -37.57 -17.35
CA TYR A 297 1.02 -36.84 -16.12
C TYR A 297 1.43 -37.79 -15.00
N THR A 298 2.30 -37.32 -14.14
CA THR A 298 2.77 -38.00 -12.94
C THR A 298 2.37 -37.20 -11.72
N LEU A 299 2.02 -37.90 -10.63
CA LEU A 299 1.68 -37.31 -9.35
C LEU A 299 2.65 -37.78 -8.29
N SER A 300 3.28 -36.91 -7.55
CA SER A 300 4.11 -37.22 -6.39
C SER A 300 3.64 -36.50 -5.13
N ASP A 301 3.85 -37.13 -3.98
CA ASP A 301 3.54 -36.48 -2.72
C ASP A 301 4.61 -35.45 -2.40
N GLY A 302 4.20 -34.20 -2.09
CA GLY A 302 5.12 -33.11 -1.76
C GLY A 302 5.95 -33.33 -0.48
N LYS A 303 5.71 -34.43 0.24
CA LYS A 303 6.52 -34.87 1.38
C LYS A 303 7.79 -35.61 0.99
N ASP A 304 7.79 -36.24 -0.17
CA ASP A 304 8.89 -37.07 -0.67
C ASP A 304 9.95 -36.23 -1.39
N GLU A 305 9.59 -34.98 -1.74
CA GLU A 305 10.50 -34.07 -2.43
C GLU A 305 11.30 -33.23 -1.41
N ILE A 306 12.42 -33.80 -0.99
CA ILE A 306 13.29 -33.17 0.03
C ILE A 306 14.00 -31.90 -0.49
N LYS A 307 14.16 -31.77 -1.80
CA LYS A 307 14.94 -30.65 -2.40
C LYS A 307 14.14 -29.35 -2.56
N HIS A 308 12.81 -29.38 -2.65
CA HIS A 308 11.98 -28.21 -2.90
C HIS A 308 10.77 -28.19 -1.98
N SER A 309 10.63 -27.09 -1.22
CA SER A 309 9.47 -26.90 -0.36
C SER A 309 8.25 -26.51 -1.20
N PRO A 310 7.15 -27.29 -1.16
CA PRO A 310 5.92 -26.98 -1.86
C PRO A 310 5.35 -25.63 -1.42
N PRO A 311 4.60 -24.94 -2.29
CA PRO A 311 3.89 -23.73 -1.91
C PRO A 311 2.86 -24.02 -0.81
N VAL A 312 2.63 -23.05 0.07
CA VAL A 312 1.75 -23.22 1.22
C VAL A 312 0.41 -22.55 0.97
N ILE A 313 -0.67 -23.30 1.20
CA ILE A 313 -2.04 -22.78 1.25
C ILE A 313 -2.53 -22.94 2.68
N LEU A 314 -2.83 -21.81 3.35
CA LEU A 314 -3.40 -21.83 4.69
C LEU A 314 -4.86 -22.31 4.63
N LYS A 315 -5.22 -23.25 5.51
CA LYS A 315 -6.58 -23.76 5.66
C LYS A 315 -7.04 -23.57 7.11
N ASN A 316 -7.63 -22.41 7.36
CA ASN A 316 -8.05 -22.02 8.69
C ASN A 316 -9.57 -22.02 8.86
N PRO A 317 -10.10 -22.28 10.07
CA PRO A 317 -11.51 -22.11 10.38
C PRO A 317 -11.93 -20.64 10.19
N ARG A 318 -13.22 -20.40 10.00
CA ARG A 318 -13.77 -19.08 9.64
C ARG A 318 -13.29 -17.94 10.55
N PHE A 319 -13.11 -18.19 11.83
CA PHE A 319 -12.61 -17.19 12.78
C PHE A 319 -11.14 -16.84 12.50
N ALA A 320 -10.24 -17.83 12.50
CA ALA A 320 -8.82 -17.63 12.26
C ALA A 320 -8.51 -17.16 10.84
N LYS A 321 -9.30 -17.57 9.84
CA LYS A 321 -9.13 -17.14 8.44
C LYS A 321 -9.04 -15.63 8.26
N ARG A 322 -9.67 -14.84 9.11
CA ARG A 322 -9.60 -13.38 9.08
C ARG A 322 -8.19 -12.87 9.40
N TYR A 323 -7.46 -13.59 10.25
CA TYR A 323 -6.12 -13.26 10.74
C TYR A 323 -5.00 -13.78 9.83
N GLU A 324 -5.32 -14.58 8.78
CA GLU A 324 -4.35 -14.94 7.72
C GLU A 324 -3.72 -13.69 7.07
N TYR A 325 -4.42 -12.55 7.12
CA TYR A 325 -3.88 -11.27 6.65
C TYR A 325 -2.57 -10.90 7.37
N TYR A 326 -2.51 -11.05 8.70
CA TYR A 326 -1.29 -10.77 9.47
C TYR A 326 -0.19 -11.78 9.16
N VAL A 327 -0.52 -13.06 9.10
CA VAL A 327 0.46 -14.11 8.77
C VAL A 327 1.05 -13.89 7.37
N LYS A 328 0.21 -13.54 6.39
CA LYS A 328 0.68 -13.21 5.03
C LYS A 328 1.55 -11.95 4.97
N MET A 329 1.29 -10.99 5.84
CA MET A 329 2.07 -9.74 5.92
C MET A 329 3.48 -10.00 6.49
N PHE A 330 3.62 -10.89 7.47
CA PHE A 330 4.92 -11.26 8.06
C PHE A 330 5.68 -12.29 7.22
N GLY A 331 4.97 -13.15 6.51
CA GLY A 331 5.50 -14.25 5.72
C GLY A 331 4.76 -15.56 6.00
N LEU A 332 4.54 -16.35 4.93
CA LEU A 332 3.91 -17.65 5.08
C LEU A 332 4.86 -18.64 5.77
N PRO A 333 4.37 -19.48 6.68
CA PRO A 333 5.17 -20.56 7.28
C PRO A 333 5.63 -21.53 6.19
N SER A 334 6.75 -22.21 6.41
CA SER A 334 7.22 -23.28 5.51
C SER A 334 6.24 -24.46 5.51
N TYR A 335 6.26 -25.29 4.47
CA TYR A 335 5.27 -26.36 4.27
C TYR A 335 5.14 -27.34 5.46
N ASN A 336 6.25 -27.60 6.17
CA ASN A 336 6.31 -28.51 7.32
C ASN A 336 6.20 -27.78 8.68
N GLU A 337 6.04 -26.45 8.68
CA GLU A 337 5.85 -25.67 9.89
C GLU A 337 4.38 -25.65 10.33
N ILE A 338 4.17 -25.32 11.60
CA ILE A 338 2.83 -25.15 12.15
C ILE A 338 2.29 -23.80 11.70
N ASP A 339 1.03 -23.78 11.30
CA ASP A 339 0.33 -22.54 11.01
C ASP A 339 0.02 -21.76 12.32
N PRO A 340 0.63 -20.59 12.54
CA PRO A 340 0.41 -19.81 13.75
C PRO A 340 -0.90 -19.03 13.75
N THR A 341 -1.68 -19.05 12.67
CA THR A 341 -2.84 -18.18 12.46
C THR A 341 -3.88 -18.32 13.58
N MET A 342 -4.12 -19.53 14.08
CA MET A 342 -5.09 -19.75 15.15
C MET A 342 -4.62 -19.14 16.47
N LEU A 343 -3.34 -19.29 16.81
CA LEU A 343 -2.74 -18.70 18.00
C LEU A 343 -2.80 -17.17 17.92
N VAL A 344 -2.41 -16.61 16.79
CA VAL A 344 -2.47 -15.15 16.54
C VAL A 344 -3.91 -14.65 16.66
N ALA A 345 -4.89 -15.36 16.10
CA ALA A 345 -6.29 -14.96 16.14
C ALA A 345 -6.83 -14.87 17.57
N ILE A 346 -6.53 -15.86 18.40
CA ILE A 346 -7.00 -15.92 19.80
C ILE A 346 -6.29 -14.84 20.63
N THR A 347 -4.96 -14.83 20.62
CA THR A 347 -4.17 -13.91 21.45
C THR A 347 -4.44 -12.46 21.08
N TYR A 348 -4.45 -12.14 19.79
CA TYR A 348 -4.69 -10.78 19.32
C TYR A 348 -6.09 -10.28 19.71
N THR A 349 -7.14 -11.09 19.52
CA THR A 349 -8.52 -10.71 19.85
C THR A 349 -8.68 -10.48 21.35
N ILE A 350 -8.16 -11.39 22.19
CA ILE A 350 -8.28 -11.29 23.64
C ILE A 350 -7.48 -10.10 24.16
N PHE A 351 -6.22 -9.96 23.76
CA PHE A 351 -5.39 -8.85 24.24
C PHE A 351 -5.91 -7.50 23.80
N PHE A 352 -6.39 -7.39 22.55
CA PHE A 352 -7.03 -6.17 22.11
C PHE A 352 -8.20 -5.79 23.01
N GLY A 353 -9.04 -6.76 23.37
CA GLY A 353 -10.17 -6.54 24.28
C GLY A 353 -9.75 -6.13 25.68
N ILE A 354 -8.76 -6.81 26.26
CA ILE A 354 -8.24 -6.49 27.60
C ILE A 354 -7.62 -5.09 27.62
N MET A 355 -6.82 -4.74 26.60
CA MET A 355 -6.12 -3.46 26.54
C MET A 355 -7.06 -2.29 26.26
N PHE A 356 -8.01 -2.47 25.34
CA PHE A 356 -8.89 -1.40 24.90
C PHE A 356 -10.14 -1.24 25.76
N GLY A 357 -10.64 -2.31 26.37
CA GLY A 357 -11.64 -2.45 27.43
C GLY A 357 -12.70 -1.35 27.58
N ASP A 358 -13.34 -0.94 26.49
CA ASP A 358 -14.43 0.04 26.48
C ASP A 358 -15.62 -0.47 25.65
N PHE A 359 -16.80 -0.54 26.28
CA PHE A 359 -18.00 -1.11 25.67
C PHE A 359 -18.47 -0.26 24.47
N GLY A 360 -18.61 1.04 24.66
CA GLY A 360 -19.14 1.93 23.63
C GLY A 360 -18.21 2.05 22.44
N GLN A 361 -16.93 2.31 22.71
CA GLN A 361 -15.92 2.41 21.66
C GLN A 361 -15.72 1.07 20.95
N GLY A 362 -15.82 -0.07 21.65
CA GLY A 362 -15.74 -1.42 21.08
C GLY A 362 -16.84 -1.69 20.06
N ILE A 363 -18.09 -1.28 20.36
CA ILE A 363 -19.21 -1.39 19.41
C ILE A 363 -18.96 -0.51 18.19
N VAL A 364 -18.54 0.74 18.39
CA VAL A 364 -18.22 1.65 17.28
C VAL A 364 -17.12 1.06 16.39
N LEU A 365 -16.07 0.50 17.00
CA LEU A 365 -14.98 -0.14 16.26
C LEU A 365 -15.46 -1.33 15.43
N SER A 366 -16.36 -2.16 15.97
CA SER A 366 -16.97 -3.27 15.24
C SER A 366 -17.80 -2.78 14.06
N ILE A 367 -18.58 -1.71 14.21
CA ILE A 367 -19.40 -1.11 13.15
C ILE A 367 -18.48 -0.52 12.06
N VAL A 368 -17.45 0.24 12.44
CA VAL A 368 -16.47 0.79 11.50
C VAL A 368 -15.76 -0.33 10.74
N GLY A 369 -15.32 -1.39 11.42
CA GLY A 369 -14.72 -2.56 10.80
C GLY A 369 -15.65 -3.22 9.78
N TYR A 370 -16.93 -3.36 10.11
CA TYR A 370 -17.93 -3.89 9.19
C TYR A 370 -18.15 -3.00 7.97
N LEU A 371 -18.21 -1.69 8.14
CA LEU A 371 -18.35 -0.73 7.04
C LEU A 371 -17.11 -0.73 6.14
N MET A 372 -15.89 -0.76 6.71
CA MET A 372 -14.64 -0.87 5.95
C MET A 372 -14.60 -2.14 5.11
N TRP A 373 -15.03 -3.27 5.68
CA TRP A 373 -15.09 -4.52 4.94
C TRP A 373 -16.15 -4.46 3.82
N LYS A 374 -17.36 -4.00 4.12
CA LYS A 374 -18.48 -4.03 3.18
C LYS A 374 -18.35 -2.99 2.05
N LEU A 375 -17.94 -1.76 2.38
CA LEU A 375 -17.88 -0.65 1.42
C LEU A 375 -16.56 -0.62 0.67
N LYS A 376 -15.43 -0.76 1.38
CA LYS A 376 -14.09 -0.64 0.79
C LYS A 376 -13.41 -1.98 0.52
N LYS A 377 -14.05 -3.11 0.86
CA LYS A 377 -13.50 -4.48 0.72
C LYS A 377 -12.12 -4.66 1.38
N MET A 378 -11.81 -3.89 2.41
CA MET A 378 -10.53 -3.94 3.12
C MET A 378 -10.53 -5.12 4.10
N ASP A 379 -9.53 -6.01 3.99
CA ASP A 379 -9.44 -7.22 4.83
C ASP A 379 -9.20 -6.90 6.32
N ILE A 380 -8.54 -5.78 6.64
CA ILE A 380 -8.35 -5.33 8.02
C ILE A 380 -9.68 -5.09 8.75
N GLY A 381 -10.73 -4.67 8.03
CA GLY A 381 -12.07 -4.51 8.59
C GLY A 381 -12.63 -5.81 9.17
N LYS A 382 -12.28 -6.96 8.59
CA LYS A 382 -12.70 -8.28 9.11
C LYS A 382 -12.08 -8.61 10.47
N ILE A 383 -10.91 -8.05 10.78
CA ILE A 383 -10.20 -8.24 12.05
C ILE A 383 -10.73 -7.29 13.11
N LEU A 384 -11.05 -6.05 12.73
CA LEU A 384 -11.58 -5.05 13.65
C LEU A 384 -12.94 -5.48 14.27
N ILE A 385 -13.74 -6.26 13.54
CA ILE A 385 -15.03 -6.74 14.06
C ILE A 385 -14.86 -7.58 15.33
N PRO A 386 -14.12 -8.71 15.36
CA PRO A 386 -13.93 -9.50 16.56
C PRO A 386 -13.15 -8.74 17.66
N CYS A 387 -12.22 -7.86 17.30
CA CYS A 387 -11.51 -7.01 18.25
C CYS A 387 -12.43 -6.05 18.96
N GLY A 388 -13.35 -5.39 18.24
CA GLY A 388 -14.34 -4.50 18.83
C GLY A 388 -15.36 -5.23 19.69
N ILE A 389 -15.77 -6.46 19.31
CA ILE A 389 -16.64 -7.31 20.15
C ILE A 389 -15.90 -7.69 21.44
N SER A 390 -14.63 -8.09 21.36
CA SER A 390 -13.81 -8.41 22.53
C SER A 390 -13.67 -7.18 23.45
N SER A 391 -13.39 -6.01 22.89
CA SER A 391 -13.32 -4.74 23.61
C SER A 391 -14.63 -4.42 24.33
N ALA A 392 -15.77 -4.63 23.69
CA ALA A 392 -17.08 -4.42 24.31
C ALA A 392 -17.32 -5.40 25.49
N ILE A 393 -16.91 -6.68 25.36
CA ILE A 393 -17.02 -7.66 26.44
C ILE A 393 -16.17 -7.24 27.64
N PHE A 394 -14.89 -6.92 27.43
CA PHE A 394 -14.02 -6.46 28.51
C PHE A 394 -14.42 -5.10 29.07
N GLY A 395 -14.89 -4.18 28.20
CA GLY A 395 -15.46 -2.90 28.64
C GLY A 395 -16.67 -3.05 29.54
N PHE A 396 -17.51 -4.05 29.27
CA PHE A 396 -18.60 -4.41 30.21
C PHE A 396 -18.07 -4.96 31.53
N ILE A 397 -16.98 -5.76 31.55
CA ILE A 397 -16.37 -6.26 32.79
C ILE A 397 -15.72 -5.13 33.61
N TYR A 398 -15.11 -4.16 32.94
CA TYR A 398 -14.45 -3.01 33.56
C TYR A 398 -15.42 -1.88 33.93
N GLY A 399 -16.66 -1.95 33.47
CA GLY A 399 -17.67 -0.92 33.71
C GLY A 399 -17.51 0.32 32.83
N SER A 400 -16.62 0.30 31.85
CA SER A 400 -16.31 1.47 30.98
C SER A 400 -17.19 1.54 29.73
N CYS A 401 -17.80 2.69 29.51
CA CYS A 401 -18.55 3.01 28.29
C CYS A 401 -18.22 4.45 27.84
N PHE A 402 -17.55 4.61 26.69
CA PHE A 402 -17.03 5.88 26.19
C PHE A 402 -16.19 6.66 27.21
N GLY A 403 -15.42 5.93 28.06
CA GLY A 403 -14.59 6.52 29.11
C GLY A 403 -15.34 6.83 30.41
N PHE A 404 -16.65 6.59 30.50
CA PHE A 404 -17.40 6.71 31.75
C PHE A 404 -17.33 5.38 32.51
N GLU A 405 -16.65 5.36 33.66
CA GLU A 405 -16.33 4.15 34.42
C GLU A 405 -17.50 3.63 35.29
N GLU A 406 -18.55 4.41 35.51
CA GLU A 406 -19.70 4.07 36.35
C GLU A 406 -20.98 3.84 35.53
N ALA A 407 -20.88 3.84 34.19
CA ALA A 407 -22.03 3.77 33.30
C ALA A 407 -22.89 2.52 33.50
N PHE A 408 -22.30 1.42 33.97
CA PHE A 408 -22.97 0.13 34.15
C PHE A 408 -23.33 -0.21 35.62
N ASN A 409 -22.98 0.61 36.59
CA ASN A 409 -23.31 0.35 38.00
C ASN A 409 -24.80 0.06 38.27
N PRO A 410 -25.77 0.80 37.64
CA PRO A 410 -27.18 0.47 37.79
C PRO A 410 -27.56 -0.92 37.26
N ILE A 411 -26.88 -1.36 36.18
CA ILE A 411 -27.13 -2.67 35.57
C ILE A 411 -26.52 -3.78 36.44
N TYR A 412 -25.32 -3.58 36.98
CA TYR A 412 -24.71 -4.56 37.89
C TYR A 412 -25.55 -4.79 39.13
N LYS A 413 -26.10 -3.72 39.71
CA LYS A 413 -26.98 -3.80 40.86
C LYS A 413 -28.29 -4.52 40.55
N ALA A 414 -28.91 -4.21 39.41
CA ALA A 414 -30.21 -4.79 39.04
C ALA A 414 -30.12 -6.24 38.56
N VAL A 415 -29.05 -6.64 37.86
CA VAL A 415 -28.93 -7.97 37.22
C VAL A 415 -28.09 -8.94 38.04
N PHE A 416 -26.99 -8.47 38.65
CA PHE A 416 -26.01 -9.31 39.33
C PHE A 416 -25.98 -9.11 40.84
N GLY A 417 -26.71 -8.13 41.37
CA GLY A 417 -26.70 -7.80 42.80
C GLY A 417 -25.34 -7.25 43.30
N LEU A 418 -24.52 -6.77 42.42
CA LEU A 418 -23.22 -6.18 42.73
C LEU A 418 -23.40 -4.66 42.88
N ASP A 419 -22.89 -4.07 43.96
CA ASP A 419 -22.95 -2.61 44.15
C ASP A 419 -21.94 -1.84 43.28
N GLU A 420 -20.87 -2.49 42.84
CA GLU A 420 -19.78 -1.90 42.03
C GLU A 420 -19.38 -2.81 40.85
N LYS A 421 -18.57 -2.26 39.94
CA LYS A 421 -18.03 -2.96 38.76
C LYS A 421 -17.24 -4.23 39.18
N PRO A 422 -17.29 -5.32 38.40
CA PRO A 422 -16.62 -6.58 38.75
C PRO A 422 -15.10 -6.45 38.86
N VAL A 423 -14.47 -5.60 38.05
CA VAL A 423 -13.02 -5.35 38.08
C VAL A 423 -12.75 -3.86 37.99
N ASP A 424 -12.24 -3.29 39.06
CA ASP A 424 -11.76 -1.90 39.06
C ASP A 424 -10.28 -1.85 38.69
N VAL A 425 -10.01 -1.51 37.43
CA VAL A 425 -8.67 -1.44 36.86
C VAL A 425 -7.85 -0.30 37.47
N MET A 426 -8.51 0.77 37.96
CA MET A 426 -7.85 1.96 38.51
C MET A 426 -7.45 1.81 39.97
N ALA A 427 -8.02 0.85 40.68
CA ALA A 427 -7.65 0.60 42.07
C ALA A 427 -6.17 0.15 42.14
N PRO A 428 -5.33 0.74 43.04
CA PRO A 428 -3.88 0.46 43.09
C PRO A 428 -3.55 -1.03 43.31
N ALA A 429 -4.35 -1.75 44.06
CA ALA A 429 -4.18 -3.19 44.30
C ALA A 429 -4.45 -4.00 43.04
N THR A 430 -5.51 -3.69 42.31
CA THR A 430 -5.88 -4.36 41.06
C THR A 430 -4.92 -4.02 39.93
N SER A 431 -4.48 -2.78 39.83
CA SER A 431 -3.48 -2.34 38.81
C SER A 431 -2.19 -3.14 38.94
N ASN A 432 -1.65 -3.31 40.15
CA ASN A 432 -0.43 -4.10 40.35
C ASN A 432 -0.66 -5.58 39.99
N LEU A 433 -1.81 -6.15 40.37
CA LEU A 433 -2.16 -7.51 40.00
C LEU A 433 -2.23 -7.70 38.47
N ILE A 434 -2.84 -6.76 37.76
CA ILE A 434 -2.94 -6.76 36.27
C ILE A 434 -1.55 -6.73 35.64
N VAL A 435 -0.64 -5.89 36.15
CA VAL A 435 0.76 -5.83 35.65
C VAL A 435 1.45 -7.18 35.84
N TYR A 436 1.40 -7.78 37.02
CA TYR A 436 2.02 -9.08 37.25
C TYR A 436 1.34 -10.20 36.43
N ALA A 437 0.04 -10.18 36.30
CA ALA A 437 -0.72 -11.15 35.50
C ALA A 437 -0.35 -11.01 34.01
N SER A 438 -0.21 -9.79 33.48
CA SER A 438 0.16 -9.56 32.09
C SER A 438 1.57 -10.06 31.75
N VAL A 439 2.53 -9.85 32.67
CA VAL A 439 3.89 -10.42 32.55
C VAL A 439 3.83 -11.95 32.57
N GLY A 440 3.05 -12.53 33.49
CA GLY A 440 2.86 -13.98 33.56
C GLY A 440 2.25 -14.57 32.30
N VAL A 441 1.19 -13.97 31.78
CA VAL A 441 0.56 -14.39 30.52
C VAL A 441 1.55 -14.26 29.36
N GLY A 442 2.32 -13.18 29.29
CA GLY A 442 3.37 -13.00 28.28
C GLY A 442 4.42 -14.11 28.33
N ALA A 443 4.89 -14.45 29.54
CA ALA A 443 5.84 -15.56 29.75
C ALA A 443 5.26 -16.91 29.28
N VAL A 444 4.00 -17.20 29.60
CA VAL A 444 3.33 -18.44 29.17
C VAL A 444 3.22 -18.51 27.63
N ILE A 445 2.88 -17.41 26.99
CA ILE A 445 2.80 -17.37 25.51
C ILE A 445 4.15 -17.62 24.86
N ILE A 446 5.22 -17.01 25.40
CA ILE A 446 6.58 -17.26 24.88
C ILE A 446 6.92 -18.76 25.04
N MET A 447 6.62 -19.38 26.17
CA MET A 447 6.83 -20.82 26.37
C MET A 447 6.04 -21.66 25.35
N ILE A 448 4.77 -21.32 25.10
CA ILE A 448 3.96 -22.00 24.09
C ILE A 448 4.58 -21.88 22.70
N VAL A 449 5.02 -20.67 22.31
CA VAL A 449 5.65 -20.42 21.00
C VAL A 449 6.97 -21.20 20.89
N MET A 450 7.78 -21.25 21.95
CA MET A 450 9.02 -22.05 21.94
C MET A 450 8.72 -23.55 21.80
N LEU A 451 7.71 -24.08 22.49
CA LEU A 451 7.30 -25.48 22.33
C LEU A 451 6.83 -25.77 20.90
N LEU A 452 6.04 -24.86 20.30
CA LEU A 452 5.62 -25.00 18.90
C LEU A 452 6.82 -24.97 17.93
N ASN A 453 7.83 -24.13 18.21
CA ASN A 453 9.05 -24.07 17.41
C ASN A 453 9.88 -25.34 17.54
N ILE A 454 10.05 -25.87 18.74
CA ILE A 454 10.74 -27.15 19.02
C ILE A 454 10.05 -28.28 18.25
N TYR A 455 8.71 -28.39 18.37
CA TYR A 455 7.94 -29.40 17.64
C TYR A 455 8.11 -29.26 16.13
N SER A 456 8.06 -28.04 15.59
CA SER A 456 8.21 -27.74 14.17
C SER A 456 9.61 -28.12 13.66
N SER A 457 10.66 -27.77 14.39
CA SER A 457 12.08 -28.06 14.06
C SER A 457 12.36 -29.57 14.10
N LEU A 458 11.88 -30.29 15.13
CA LEU A 458 12.01 -31.74 15.22
C LEU A 458 11.28 -32.45 14.08
N LYS A 459 10.10 -31.98 13.69
CA LYS A 459 9.33 -32.51 12.55
C LYS A 459 10.06 -32.33 11.22
N ARG A 460 10.81 -31.24 11.06
CA ARG A 460 11.66 -30.97 9.88
C ARG A 460 12.98 -31.74 9.91
N ARG A 461 13.29 -32.47 10.97
CA ARG A 461 14.58 -33.13 11.24
C ARG A 461 15.76 -32.14 11.34
N ASP A 462 15.47 -30.88 11.66
CA ASP A 462 16.46 -29.86 11.95
C ASP A 462 16.78 -29.93 13.46
N TYR A 463 17.63 -30.89 13.82
CA TYR A 463 17.98 -31.14 15.23
C TYR A 463 18.88 -30.07 15.80
N GLU A 464 19.67 -29.39 14.98
CA GLU A 464 20.55 -28.32 15.41
C GLU A 464 19.73 -27.14 15.95
N SER A 465 18.82 -26.59 15.15
CA SER A 465 17.94 -25.50 15.56
C SER A 465 16.93 -25.91 16.63
N GLY A 466 16.46 -27.18 16.59
CA GLY A 466 15.47 -27.70 17.53
C GLY A 466 16.01 -27.96 18.92
N ILE A 467 17.28 -28.34 19.06
CA ILE A 467 17.89 -28.65 20.37
C ILE A 467 18.75 -27.49 20.88
N PHE A 468 19.68 -27.01 20.07
CA PHE A 468 20.69 -26.02 20.48
C PHE A 468 20.32 -24.58 20.08
N GLY A 469 19.30 -24.38 19.28
CA GLY A 469 18.88 -23.05 18.88
C GLY A 469 18.35 -22.21 20.07
N PRO A 470 18.38 -20.86 19.97
CA PRO A 470 17.90 -19.98 21.05
C PRO A 470 16.41 -20.16 21.35
N ASN A 471 15.62 -20.64 20.40
CA ASN A 471 14.21 -21.01 20.56
C ASN A 471 14.00 -22.54 20.58
N GLY A 472 15.08 -23.31 20.72
CA GLY A 472 15.09 -24.75 20.86
C GLY A 472 14.96 -25.21 22.32
N ILE A 473 15.25 -26.49 22.56
CA ILE A 473 15.14 -27.08 23.90
C ILE A 473 16.05 -26.37 24.90
N ALA A 474 17.30 -26.05 24.51
CA ALA A 474 18.24 -25.35 25.39
C ALA A 474 17.71 -23.97 25.79
N GLY A 475 17.24 -23.15 24.84
CA GLY A 475 16.63 -21.87 25.12
C GLY A 475 15.36 -21.97 25.95
N PHE A 476 14.51 -22.99 25.72
CA PHE A 476 13.30 -23.24 26.51
C PHE A 476 13.63 -23.57 27.98
N VAL A 477 14.63 -24.45 28.23
CA VAL A 477 15.06 -24.76 29.61
C VAL A 477 15.60 -23.52 30.30
N PHE A 478 16.45 -22.74 29.63
CA PHE A 478 16.98 -21.49 30.17
C PHE A 478 15.85 -20.49 30.51
N TYR A 479 14.95 -20.23 29.55
CA TYR A 479 13.83 -19.30 29.75
C TYR A 479 12.90 -19.74 30.88
N THR A 480 12.54 -21.02 30.91
CA THR A 480 11.66 -21.56 31.94
C THR A 480 12.31 -21.48 33.31
N SER A 481 13.61 -21.81 33.43
CA SER A 481 14.35 -21.70 34.70
C SER A 481 14.41 -20.26 35.20
N LEU A 482 14.60 -19.28 34.29
CA LEU A 482 14.59 -17.86 34.62
C LEU A 482 13.22 -17.39 35.13
N VAL A 483 12.14 -17.77 34.43
CA VAL A 483 10.75 -17.42 34.82
C VAL A 483 10.41 -18.04 36.20
N VAL A 484 10.75 -19.32 36.41
CA VAL A 484 10.53 -20.00 37.69
C VAL A 484 11.33 -19.34 38.79
N GLY A 485 12.61 -19.00 38.55
CA GLY A 485 13.47 -18.30 39.50
C GLY A 485 12.88 -16.95 39.93
N LEU A 486 12.40 -16.16 38.96
CA LEU A 486 11.74 -14.88 39.25
C LEU A 486 10.45 -15.04 40.06
N VAL A 487 9.61 -15.99 39.68
CA VAL A 487 8.34 -16.26 40.41
C VAL A 487 8.64 -16.72 41.85
N CYS A 488 9.59 -17.64 42.04
CA CYS A 488 9.98 -18.08 43.39
C CYS A 488 10.54 -16.93 44.25
N GLN A 489 11.32 -16.04 43.64
CA GLN A 489 11.84 -14.87 44.38
C GLN A 489 10.74 -13.88 44.74
N MET A 490 9.78 -13.62 43.84
CA MET A 490 8.72 -12.65 44.07
C MET A 490 7.62 -13.18 45.01
N VAL A 491 7.23 -14.45 44.87
CA VAL A 491 6.10 -15.04 45.62
C VAL A 491 6.53 -15.74 46.91
N LEU A 492 7.67 -16.46 46.88
CA LEU A 492 8.13 -17.28 48.00
C LEU A 492 9.29 -16.62 48.76
N GLY A 493 9.86 -15.53 48.28
CA GLY A 493 11.02 -14.87 48.91
C GLY A 493 12.33 -15.70 48.88
N ILE A 494 12.37 -16.79 48.11
CA ILE A 494 13.52 -17.70 48.06
C ILE A 494 14.47 -17.22 46.96
N GLN A 495 15.72 -16.96 47.28
CA GLN A 495 16.77 -16.54 46.33
C GLN A 495 17.30 -17.73 45.55
N LEU A 496 16.55 -18.18 44.52
CA LEU A 496 16.94 -19.26 43.63
C LEU A 496 17.74 -18.79 42.41
N MET A 497 17.97 -17.48 42.25
CA MET A 497 18.65 -16.91 41.06
C MET A 497 20.06 -17.48 40.84
N ASN A 498 20.78 -17.81 41.89
CA ASN A 498 22.13 -18.44 41.76
C ASN A 498 22.05 -19.83 41.11
N ILE A 499 20.99 -20.60 41.39
CA ILE A 499 20.76 -21.91 40.77
C ILE A 499 20.34 -21.76 39.31
N VAL A 500 19.53 -20.75 39.02
CA VAL A 500 19.12 -20.43 37.65
C VAL A 500 20.30 -20.10 36.75
N TYR A 501 21.28 -19.33 37.26
CA TYR A 501 22.53 -19.05 36.50
C TYR A 501 23.35 -20.30 36.24
N VAL A 502 23.39 -21.25 37.17
CA VAL A 502 24.13 -22.53 37.00
C VAL A 502 23.44 -23.45 35.99
N ILE A 503 22.13 -23.43 35.92
CA ILE A 503 21.36 -24.26 34.95
C ILE A 503 21.38 -23.63 33.55
N GLY A 504 21.44 -22.29 33.49
CA GLY A 504 21.39 -21.53 32.23
C GLY A 504 22.72 -21.37 31.51
N LEU A 505 23.86 -21.53 32.21
CA LEU A 505 25.22 -21.60 31.66
C LEU A 505 25.58 -23.04 31.30
#